data_5a9a0bf88279453c7b11f1b52fe33fdd
#
_entry.id   5a9a0bf88279453c7b11f1b52fe33fdd
#
_cell.length_a   1.000
_cell.length_b   1.000
_cell.length_c   1.000
_cell.angle_alpha   90.00
_cell.angle_beta   90.00
_cell.angle_gamma   90.00
#
_symmetry.space_group_name_H-M   'P 1'
#
loop_
_entity.id
_entity.type
_entity.pdbx_description
1 polymer ?
#
loop_
_entity_poly.entity_id
_entity_poly.type
_entity_poly.pdbx_seq_one_letter_code
_entity_poly.pdbx_strand_id
1 'polypeptide(L)'
;MKRFLLLLLAIGMLAACKSKKKKGDGNEPMTFEDFQALFTPGTLPYRLTPDTLQLKQPDSLRLDTAAMRFLTDTLTKGDFSRSEPVKYFPLQRIPGNTVNYMTVKATGRSQSVGYLCFLDKKGKYLNRIRVAGTGSADGTVTSLLIDSKNVVKISNEKKLSGSRSALKEDFYMVNPDGTVTLIMTNSNGPTNPGQIFNPIDTLPRKHKFSGDYTSGDMNIVSIRDGDDTKSFQFFITFSKDNGNCKGELSGRGHYIGGNRGEYKDKESSCGIAFQFTGNRVSIREIGGCGAYRGIKCFFEGGFTKKMEKKKKK
;
A
#
# COMPACT_ATOMS: atom_id res chain seq x y z
N MET A 1 58.92 5.96 -58.97
CA MET A 1 58.58 4.64 -58.36
C MET A 1 57.25 4.76 -57.70
N LYS A 2 56.26 4.14 -58.31
CA LYS A 2 54.85 4.21 -58.00
C LYS A 2 54.52 3.25 -56.85
N ARG A 3 53.86 3.73 -55.79
CA ARG A 3 53.21 2.88 -54.83
C ARG A 3 51.71 3.18 -54.83
N PHE A 4 50.96 2.27 -55.41
CA PHE A 4 49.50 2.20 -55.37
C PHE A 4 49.04 1.91 -53.94
N LEU A 5 48.19 2.79 -53.47
CA LEU A 5 47.50 2.58 -52.17
C LEU A 5 46.07 2.09 -52.53
N LEU A 6 45.83 0.83 -52.32
CA LEU A 6 44.50 0.21 -52.44
C LEU A 6 43.67 0.54 -51.18
N LEU A 7 42.66 1.37 -51.37
CA LEU A 7 41.66 1.69 -50.36
C LEU A 7 40.57 0.61 -50.44
N LEU A 8 40.60 -0.33 -49.48
CA LEU A 8 39.54 -1.31 -49.29
C LEU A 8 38.40 -0.65 -48.50
N LEU A 9 37.32 -0.33 -49.22
CA LEU A 9 36.07 0.15 -48.65
C LEU A 9 35.34 -1.04 -48.01
N ALA A 10 35.45 -1.20 -46.70
CA ALA A 10 34.62 -2.15 -45.96
C ALA A 10 33.22 -1.53 -45.76
N ILE A 11 32.28 -1.88 -46.60
CA ILE A 11 30.87 -1.59 -46.42
C ILE A 11 30.34 -2.52 -45.31
N GLY A 12 30.31 -2.03 -44.08
CA GLY A 12 29.64 -2.69 -43.00
C GLY A 12 28.12 -2.64 -43.21
N MET A 13 27.52 -3.72 -43.66
CA MET A 13 26.07 -3.90 -43.65
C MET A 13 25.59 -3.94 -42.21
N LEU A 14 25.04 -2.82 -41.72
CA LEU A 14 24.20 -2.79 -40.57
C LEU A 14 22.91 -3.55 -40.89
N ALA A 15 22.89 -4.84 -40.61
CA ALA A 15 21.68 -5.62 -40.60
C ALA A 15 20.80 -5.09 -39.45
N ALA A 16 19.97 -4.09 -39.76
CA ALA A 16 18.85 -3.72 -38.92
C ALA A 16 17.88 -4.91 -38.86
N CYS A 17 18.00 -5.73 -37.84
CA CYS A 17 16.97 -6.70 -37.50
C CYS A 17 15.67 -5.93 -37.18
N LYS A 18 14.91 -5.58 -38.21
CA LYS A 18 13.49 -5.33 -38.11
C LYS A 18 12.86 -6.66 -37.68
N SER A 19 12.63 -6.84 -36.39
CA SER A 19 11.74 -7.86 -35.87
C SER A 19 10.39 -7.68 -36.58
N LYS A 20 10.17 -8.44 -37.66
CA LYS A 20 8.83 -8.58 -38.24
C LYS A 20 7.97 -9.22 -37.14
N LYS A 21 7.06 -8.43 -36.56
CA LYS A 21 5.91 -8.98 -35.82
C LYS A 21 5.25 -9.98 -36.77
N LYS A 22 5.45 -11.29 -36.54
CA LYS A 22 4.59 -12.32 -37.09
C LYS A 22 3.17 -11.94 -36.65
N LYS A 23 2.31 -11.57 -37.58
CA LYS A 23 0.86 -11.67 -37.38
C LYS A 23 0.64 -13.17 -37.18
N GLY A 24 0.50 -13.56 -35.89
CA GLY A 24 0.07 -14.90 -35.56
C GLY A 24 -1.29 -15.14 -36.20
N ASP A 25 -1.46 -16.31 -36.76
CA ASP A 25 -2.76 -16.84 -37.13
C ASP A 25 -3.72 -16.65 -35.96
N GLY A 26 -4.93 -16.12 -36.21
CA GLY A 26 -5.85 -15.58 -35.20
C GLY A 26 -6.44 -16.59 -34.19
N ASN A 27 -5.69 -17.64 -33.84
CA ASN A 27 -6.15 -18.72 -32.99
C ASN A 27 -5.16 -19.13 -31.86
N GLU A 28 -3.98 -18.52 -31.80
CA GLU A 28 -3.08 -18.81 -30.67
C GLU A 28 -3.46 -17.99 -29.44
N PRO A 29 -3.57 -18.61 -28.25
CA PRO A 29 -3.86 -17.89 -27.03
C PRO A 29 -2.73 -16.92 -26.70
N MET A 30 -3.07 -15.68 -26.31
CA MET A 30 -2.11 -14.67 -25.87
C MET A 30 -1.17 -15.24 -24.80
N THR A 31 0.13 -15.12 -25.01
CA THR A 31 1.15 -15.51 -24.02
C THR A 31 1.36 -14.39 -23.00
N PHE A 32 2.05 -14.70 -21.91
CA PHE A 32 2.40 -13.69 -20.91
C PHE A 32 3.35 -12.63 -21.49
N GLU A 33 4.24 -13.02 -22.39
CA GLU A 33 5.13 -12.09 -23.08
C GLU A 33 4.36 -11.10 -23.97
N ASP A 34 3.34 -11.59 -24.70
CA ASP A 34 2.45 -10.74 -25.49
C ASP A 34 1.68 -9.77 -24.59
N PHE A 35 1.16 -10.25 -23.46
CA PHE A 35 0.51 -9.39 -22.47
C PHE A 35 1.46 -8.31 -21.95
N GLN A 36 2.69 -8.67 -21.58
CA GLN A 36 3.69 -7.72 -21.11
C GLN A 36 4.06 -6.68 -22.19
N ALA A 37 4.04 -7.09 -23.46
CA ALA A 37 4.36 -6.20 -24.59
C ALA A 37 3.31 -5.09 -24.79
N LEU A 38 2.10 -5.24 -24.24
CA LEU A 38 1.08 -4.18 -24.25
C LEU A 38 1.45 -3.00 -23.35
N PHE A 39 2.31 -3.21 -22.38
CA PHE A 39 2.70 -2.21 -21.39
C PHE A 39 4.01 -1.54 -21.79
N THR A 40 4.10 -0.22 -21.62
CA THR A 40 5.37 0.48 -21.78
C THR A 40 6.36 0.03 -20.70
N PRO A 41 7.62 -0.30 -21.06
CA PRO A 41 8.64 -0.58 -20.07
C PRO A 41 8.86 0.64 -19.17
N GLY A 42 8.76 0.43 -17.86
CA GLY A 42 8.99 1.45 -16.86
C GLY A 42 10.32 1.25 -16.14
N THR A 43 10.85 2.33 -15.60
CA THR A 43 12.06 2.37 -14.78
C THR A 43 11.74 2.87 -13.38
N LEU A 44 12.57 2.51 -12.41
CA LEU A 44 12.47 3.05 -11.06
C LEU A 44 13.38 4.29 -10.91
N PRO A 45 12.97 5.30 -10.15
CA PRO A 45 11.68 5.42 -9.47
C PRO A 45 10.51 5.66 -10.44
N TYR A 46 9.35 5.05 -10.16
CA TYR A 46 8.14 5.20 -10.96
C TYR A 46 7.08 5.98 -10.20
N ARG A 47 6.41 6.91 -10.90
CA ARG A 47 5.34 7.74 -10.33
C ARG A 47 4.07 7.66 -11.16
N LEU A 48 2.93 7.52 -10.50
CA LEU A 48 1.60 7.61 -11.12
C LEU A 48 0.74 8.61 -10.34
N THR A 49 0.23 9.62 -11.05
CA THR A 49 -0.58 10.69 -10.48
C THR A 49 -1.95 10.76 -11.14
N PRO A 50 -2.94 11.45 -10.56
CA PRO A 50 -4.22 11.69 -11.22
C PRO A 50 -4.09 12.39 -12.59
N ASP A 51 -3.13 13.28 -12.76
CA ASP A 51 -2.91 13.95 -14.05
C ASP A 51 -2.56 12.94 -15.16
N THR A 52 -1.73 11.94 -14.84
CA THR A 52 -1.44 10.83 -15.77
C THR A 52 -2.71 10.06 -16.13
N LEU A 53 -3.64 9.90 -15.17
CA LEU A 53 -4.90 9.19 -15.40
C LEU A 53 -5.90 10.02 -16.23
N GLN A 54 -5.79 11.35 -16.24
CA GLN A 54 -6.65 12.23 -17.04
C GLN A 54 -6.28 12.20 -18.53
N LEU A 55 -5.04 11.84 -18.87
CA LEU A 55 -4.61 11.75 -20.26
C LEU A 55 -5.49 10.75 -21.01
N LYS A 56 -6.10 11.19 -22.13
CA LYS A 56 -6.87 10.31 -22.99
C LYS A 56 -5.97 9.26 -23.63
N GLN A 57 -6.41 8.02 -23.55
CA GLN A 57 -5.76 6.89 -24.21
C GLN A 57 -6.56 6.54 -25.49
N PRO A 58 -5.91 6.27 -26.63
CA PRO A 58 -6.59 5.76 -27.81
C PRO A 58 -7.29 4.42 -27.50
N ASP A 59 -8.49 4.23 -28.02
CA ASP A 59 -9.24 2.98 -27.82
C ASP A 59 -8.49 1.75 -28.39
N SER A 60 -7.59 1.94 -29.34
CA SER A 60 -6.71 0.89 -29.87
C SER A 60 -5.73 0.31 -28.84
N LEU A 61 -5.47 1.02 -27.75
CA LEU A 61 -4.62 0.55 -26.65
C LEU A 61 -5.43 -0.11 -25.52
N ARG A 62 -6.74 -0.22 -25.68
CA ARG A 62 -7.60 -0.86 -24.67
C ARG A 62 -7.21 -2.33 -24.52
N LEU A 63 -7.10 -2.80 -23.29
CA LEU A 63 -6.97 -4.24 -23.00
C LEU A 63 -8.24 -4.96 -23.43
N ASP A 64 -8.09 -5.95 -24.27
CA ASP A 64 -9.17 -6.82 -24.73
C ASP A 64 -9.43 -7.98 -23.75
N THR A 65 -10.36 -8.85 -24.09
CA THR A 65 -10.71 -10.01 -23.27
C THR A 65 -9.54 -10.98 -23.10
N ALA A 66 -8.67 -11.11 -24.11
CA ALA A 66 -7.51 -12.00 -24.04
C ALA A 66 -6.47 -11.46 -23.05
N ALA A 67 -6.21 -10.17 -23.05
CA ALA A 67 -5.32 -9.50 -22.11
C ALA A 67 -5.88 -9.53 -20.67
N MET A 68 -7.21 -9.36 -20.52
CA MET A 68 -7.85 -9.37 -19.19
C MET A 68 -7.78 -10.72 -18.49
N ARG A 69 -7.46 -11.83 -19.19
CA ARG A 69 -7.23 -13.14 -18.56
C ARG A 69 -6.00 -13.17 -17.65
N PHE A 70 -5.03 -12.27 -17.86
CA PHE A 70 -3.85 -12.11 -16.97
C PHE A 70 -4.15 -11.23 -15.76
N LEU A 71 -5.32 -10.64 -15.69
CA LEU A 71 -5.83 -9.84 -14.57
C LEU A 71 -7.03 -10.57 -13.95
N THR A 72 -7.82 -9.87 -13.15
CA THR A 72 -9.00 -10.43 -12.51
C THR A 72 -10.27 -9.69 -12.92
N ASP A 73 -11.37 -10.40 -13.07
CA ASP A 73 -12.68 -9.79 -13.31
C ASP A 73 -13.13 -8.89 -12.15
N THR A 74 -12.51 -9.06 -10.98
CA THR A 74 -12.79 -8.25 -9.79
C THR A 74 -11.85 -7.06 -9.65
N LEU A 75 -11.03 -6.75 -10.68
CA LEU A 75 -10.03 -5.67 -10.63
C LEU A 75 -10.60 -4.33 -10.14
N THR A 76 -11.80 -3.99 -10.57
CA THR A 76 -12.47 -2.72 -10.26
C THR A 76 -13.57 -2.84 -9.20
N LYS A 77 -13.67 -3.99 -8.54
CA LYS A 77 -14.70 -4.22 -7.51
C LYS A 77 -14.55 -3.23 -6.36
N GLY A 78 -15.61 -2.48 -6.09
CA GLY A 78 -15.67 -1.47 -5.03
C GLY A 78 -15.36 -0.05 -5.50
N ASP A 79 -14.77 0.14 -6.70
CA ASP A 79 -14.44 1.46 -7.25
C ASP A 79 -15.43 1.93 -8.31
N PHE A 80 -16.13 0.99 -8.97
CA PHE A 80 -17.14 1.27 -9.98
C PHE A 80 -18.42 0.49 -9.70
N SER A 81 -19.57 0.99 -10.17
CA SER A 81 -20.82 0.25 -10.07
C SER A 81 -20.80 -0.97 -11.00
N ARG A 82 -21.54 -2.03 -10.64
CA ARG A 82 -21.56 -3.28 -11.43
C ARG A 82 -22.07 -3.11 -12.87
N SER A 83 -22.93 -2.12 -13.09
CA SER A 83 -23.53 -1.84 -14.39
C SER A 83 -22.75 -0.81 -15.21
N GLU A 84 -21.66 -0.26 -14.64
CA GLU A 84 -20.87 0.77 -15.32
C GLU A 84 -19.90 0.13 -16.31
N PRO A 85 -19.92 0.54 -17.60
CA PRO A 85 -18.91 0.07 -18.55
C PRO A 85 -17.55 0.68 -18.21
N VAL A 86 -16.58 -0.18 -17.93
CA VAL A 86 -15.21 0.23 -17.60
C VAL A 86 -14.27 -0.19 -18.73
N LYS A 87 -13.44 0.75 -19.18
CA LYS A 87 -12.36 0.51 -20.15
C LYS A 87 -11.03 0.40 -19.40
N TYR A 88 -10.21 -0.59 -19.76
CA TYR A 88 -8.90 -0.83 -19.16
C TYR A 88 -7.80 -0.50 -20.13
N PHE A 89 -6.78 0.21 -19.66
CA PHE A 89 -5.63 0.61 -20.46
C PHE A 89 -4.35 0.21 -19.75
N PRO A 90 -3.39 -0.41 -20.44
CA PRO A 90 -2.08 -0.68 -19.90
C PRO A 90 -1.31 0.63 -19.77
N LEU A 91 -0.59 0.80 -18.67
CA LEU A 91 0.31 1.93 -18.49
C LEU A 91 1.76 1.45 -18.56
N GLN A 92 2.34 1.03 -17.46
CA GLN A 92 3.72 0.59 -17.42
C GLN A 92 3.88 -0.78 -16.76
N ARG A 93 4.87 -1.53 -17.25
CA ARG A 93 5.41 -2.71 -16.56
C ARG A 93 6.72 -2.36 -15.90
N ILE A 94 6.85 -2.70 -14.63
CA ILE A 94 8.04 -2.41 -13.83
C ILE A 94 8.52 -3.74 -13.25
N PRO A 95 9.77 -4.15 -13.53
CA PRO A 95 10.32 -5.37 -12.95
C PRO A 95 10.55 -5.15 -11.45
N GLY A 96 9.81 -5.86 -10.62
CA GLY A 96 10.07 -5.92 -9.18
C GLY A 96 11.01 -7.08 -8.84
N ASN A 97 11.48 -7.11 -7.62
CA ASN A 97 12.43 -8.15 -7.17
C ASN A 97 11.80 -9.55 -7.22
N THR A 98 10.64 -9.73 -6.61
CA THR A 98 9.97 -11.02 -6.46
C THR A 98 8.76 -11.18 -7.38
N VAL A 99 8.07 -10.10 -7.70
CA VAL A 99 6.88 -10.06 -8.56
C VAL A 99 7.06 -9.04 -9.69
N ASN A 100 6.24 -9.15 -10.72
CA ASN A 100 6.13 -8.14 -11.76
C ASN A 100 5.05 -7.13 -11.38
N TYR A 101 5.33 -5.85 -11.55
CA TYR A 101 4.38 -4.76 -11.34
C TYR A 101 3.79 -4.33 -12.68
N MET A 102 2.47 -4.36 -12.80
CA MET A 102 1.73 -3.86 -13.95
C MET A 102 0.82 -2.73 -13.50
N THR A 103 0.99 -1.54 -14.04
CA THR A 103 0.07 -0.45 -13.75
C THR A 103 -1.02 -0.39 -14.82
N VAL A 104 -2.27 -0.39 -14.36
CA VAL A 104 -3.46 -0.41 -15.22
C VAL A 104 -4.34 0.78 -14.86
N LYS A 105 -4.78 1.51 -15.89
CA LYS A 105 -5.81 2.52 -15.77
C LYS A 105 -7.17 1.92 -16.10
N ALA A 106 -8.12 2.04 -15.18
CA ALA A 106 -9.52 1.76 -15.42
C ALA A 106 -10.28 3.08 -15.56
N THR A 107 -11.05 3.24 -16.62
CA THR A 107 -11.81 4.46 -16.90
C THR A 107 -13.30 4.11 -17.01
N GLY A 108 -14.10 4.68 -16.12
CA GLY A 108 -15.55 4.66 -16.15
C GLY A 108 -16.11 5.96 -16.74
N ARG A 109 -17.38 6.24 -16.42
CA ARG A 109 -18.06 7.45 -16.91
C ARG A 109 -17.59 8.72 -16.20
N SER A 110 -17.40 8.67 -14.90
CA SER A 110 -17.14 9.83 -14.04
C SER A 110 -15.72 9.89 -13.48
N GLN A 111 -15.00 8.76 -13.51
CA GLN A 111 -13.68 8.69 -12.89
C GLN A 111 -12.72 7.76 -13.63
N SER A 112 -11.45 7.98 -13.41
CA SER A 112 -10.38 7.03 -13.75
C SER A 112 -9.64 6.62 -12.49
N VAL A 113 -9.31 5.33 -12.40
CA VAL A 113 -8.60 4.73 -11.26
C VAL A 113 -7.35 4.02 -11.76
N GLY A 114 -6.24 4.23 -11.09
CA GLY A 114 -4.98 3.53 -11.33
C GLY A 114 -4.81 2.37 -10.34
N TYR A 115 -4.50 1.21 -10.87
CA TYR A 115 -4.19 0.01 -10.10
C TYR A 115 -2.74 -0.38 -10.31
N LEU A 116 -2.09 -0.80 -9.25
CA LEU A 116 -0.83 -1.54 -9.29
C LEU A 116 -1.17 -3.01 -9.07
N CYS A 117 -1.02 -3.80 -10.13
CA CYS A 117 -1.28 -5.24 -10.15
C CYS A 117 0.04 -6.00 -9.97
N PHE A 118 0.01 -7.05 -9.17
CA PHE A 118 1.13 -7.94 -8.89
C PHE A 118 0.92 -9.26 -9.60
N LEU A 119 1.88 -9.65 -10.43
CA LEU A 119 1.92 -10.94 -11.11
C LEU A 119 3.21 -11.66 -10.73
N ASP A 120 3.16 -12.96 -10.61
CA ASP A 120 4.38 -13.75 -10.43
C ASP A 120 5.27 -13.72 -11.69
N LYS A 121 6.43 -14.34 -11.65
CA LYS A 121 7.36 -14.37 -12.80
C LYS A 121 6.83 -15.17 -13.99
N LYS A 122 5.80 -16.00 -13.79
CA LYS A 122 5.12 -16.79 -14.84
C LYS A 122 3.86 -16.11 -15.40
N GLY A 123 3.48 -14.96 -14.85
CA GLY A 123 2.31 -14.20 -15.30
C GLY A 123 1.01 -14.55 -14.57
N LYS A 124 1.06 -15.32 -13.51
CA LYS A 124 -0.11 -15.58 -12.67
C LYS A 124 -0.43 -14.32 -11.87
N TYR A 125 -1.67 -13.87 -11.93
CA TYR A 125 -2.18 -12.78 -11.11
C TYR A 125 -2.14 -13.18 -9.62
N LEU A 126 -1.63 -12.28 -8.79
CA LEU A 126 -1.51 -12.48 -7.34
C LEU A 126 -2.46 -11.55 -6.59
N ASN A 127 -2.35 -10.24 -6.82
CA ASN A 127 -3.12 -9.24 -6.09
C ASN A 127 -3.07 -7.89 -6.81
N ARG A 128 -3.80 -6.91 -6.28
CA ARG A 128 -3.76 -5.52 -6.71
C ARG A 128 -3.94 -4.55 -5.56
N ILE A 129 -3.49 -3.32 -5.72
CA ILE A 129 -3.85 -2.19 -4.87
C ILE A 129 -4.28 -1.01 -5.74
N ARG A 130 -5.24 -0.22 -5.23
CA ARG A 130 -5.60 1.06 -5.82
C ARG A 130 -4.52 2.08 -5.44
N VAL A 131 -3.97 2.78 -6.42
CA VAL A 131 -2.77 3.62 -6.22
C VAL A 131 -2.90 5.05 -6.71
N ALA A 132 -3.93 5.33 -7.51
CA ALA A 132 -4.26 6.67 -7.96
C ALA A 132 -5.73 6.76 -8.35
N GLY A 133 -6.30 7.96 -8.42
CA GLY A 133 -7.69 8.14 -8.82
C GLY A 133 -8.02 9.60 -9.10
N THR A 134 -8.97 9.79 -10.03
CA THR A 134 -9.61 11.07 -10.31
C THR A 134 -11.02 11.06 -9.73
N GLY A 135 -11.58 12.21 -9.42
CA GLY A 135 -12.99 12.31 -9.02
C GLY A 135 -13.32 11.81 -7.62
N SER A 136 -12.37 11.87 -6.68
CA SER A 136 -12.68 11.60 -5.27
C SER A 136 -13.73 12.59 -4.76
N ALA A 137 -14.83 12.06 -4.19
CA ALA A 137 -15.96 12.86 -3.69
C ALA A 137 -15.56 13.82 -2.57
N ASP A 138 -14.51 13.52 -1.81
CA ASP A 138 -14.02 14.34 -0.71
C ASP A 138 -12.83 15.23 -1.09
N GLY A 139 -12.46 15.28 -2.38
CA GLY A 139 -11.35 16.07 -2.91
C GLY A 139 -9.96 15.51 -2.59
N THR A 140 -9.86 14.29 -2.09
CA THR A 140 -8.57 13.66 -1.84
C THR A 140 -7.89 13.25 -3.15
N VAL A 141 -6.64 13.63 -3.30
CA VAL A 141 -5.76 13.26 -4.42
C VAL A 141 -4.88 12.11 -3.98
N THR A 142 -4.99 10.96 -4.66
CA THR A 142 -4.16 9.78 -4.40
C THR A 142 -3.11 9.63 -5.49
N SER A 143 -1.86 9.40 -5.11
CA SER A 143 -0.74 9.17 -6.04
C SER A 143 0.18 8.05 -5.57
N LEU A 144 0.90 7.44 -6.52
CA LEU A 144 1.86 6.36 -6.32
C LEU A 144 3.27 6.86 -6.57
N LEU A 145 4.20 6.39 -5.76
CA LEU A 145 5.63 6.35 -6.04
C LEU A 145 6.15 4.95 -5.72
N ILE A 146 6.84 4.31 -6.66
CA ILE A 146 7.69 3.13 -6.38
C ILE A 146 9.12 3.62 -6.43
N ASP A 147 9.85 3.50 -5.34
CA ASP A 147 11.24 3.97 -5.28
C ASP A 147 12.23 2.96 -5.89
N SER A 148 13.50 3.33 -5.92
CA SER A 148 14.57 2.47 -6.45
C SER A 148 14.80 1.19 -5.65
N LYS A 149 14.27 1.10 -4.43
CA LYS A 149 14.34 -0.08 -3.55
C LYS A 149 13.09 -0.95 -3.63
N ASN A 150 12.15 -0.65 -4.54
CA ASN A 150 10.84 -1.29 -4.68
C ASN A 150 9.88 -1.05 -3.49
N VAL A 151 10.09 -0.02 -2.70
CA VAL A 151 9.11 0.42 -1.70
C VAL A 151 7.98 1.15 -2.41
N VAL A 152 6.76 0.71 -2.17
CA VAL A 152 5.54 1.30 -2.74
C VAL A 152 5.01 2.35 -1.77
N LYS A 153 5.05 3.62 -2.16
CA LYS A 153 4.48 4.73 -1.40
C LYS A 153 3.17 5.18 -2.03
N ILE A 154 2.10 5.21 -1.25
CA ILE A 154 0.81 5.77 -1.62
C ILE A 154 0.62 7.05 -0.82
N SER A 155 0.49 8.17 -1.53
CA SER A 155 0.27 9.48 -0.93
C SER A 155 -1.18 9.90 -1.15
N ASN A 156 -1.87 10.27 -0.07
CA ASN A 156 -3.20 10.82 -0.08
C ASN A 156 -3.11 12.28 0.39
N GLU A 157 -3.41 13.21 -0.50
CA GLU A 157 -3.40 14.65 -0.21
C GLU A 157 -4.80 15.22 -0.31
N LYS A 158 -5.20 15.97 0.71
CA LYS A 158 -6.47 16.70 0.75
C LYS A 158 -6.21 18.17 1.00
N LYS A 159 -6.67 19.02 0.09
CA LYS A 159 -6.65 20.47 0.29
C LYS A 159 -7.62 20.86 1.41
N LEU A 160 -7.13 21.63 2.36
CA LEU A 160 -7.89 22.21 3.46
C LEU A 160 -8.15 23.69 3.16
N SER A 161 -8.94 24.35 4.00
CA SER A 161 -9.17 25.79 3.88
C SER A 161 -7.86 26.57 4.00
N GLY A 162 -7.66 27.55 3.13
CA GLY A 162 -6.42 28.33 2.99
C GLY A 162 -5.34 27.57 2.20
N SER A 163 -4.07 27.88 2.42
CA SER A 163 -2.93 27.27 1.72
C SER A 163 -2.45 25.94 2.32
N ARG A 164 -3.21 25.34 3.23
CA ARG A 164 -2.84 24.10 3.93
C ARG A 164 -3.34 22.87 3.19
N SER A 165 -2.57 21.79 3.24
CA SER A 165 -3.00 20.46 2.82
C SER A 165 -2.75 19.43 3.92
N ALA A 166 -3.66 18.47 4.04
CA ALA A 166 -3.45 17.25 4.81
C ALA A 166 -2.82 16.22 3.89
N LEU A 167 -1.65 15.71 4.26
CA LEU A 167 -0.92 14.69 3.52
C LEU A 167 -0.80 13.45 4.41
N LYS A 168 -1.15 12.28 3.85
CA LYS A 168 -0.89 10.98 4.44
C LYS A 168 -0.12 10.14 3.42
N GLU A 169 1.00 9.60 3.83
CA GLU A 169 1.85 8.72 3.02
C GLU A 169 1.96 7.37 3.70
N ASP A 170 1.51 6.33 3.02
CA ASP A 170 1.62 4.95 3.46
C ASP A 170 2.70 4.24 2.63
N PHE A 171 3.66 3.62 3.29
CA PHE A 171 4.77 2.90 2.67
C PHE A 171 4.56 1.40 2.82
N TYR A 172 4.68 0.68 1.72
CA TYR A 172 4.42 -0.75 1.68
C TYR A 172 5.60 -1.52 1.09
N MET A 173 5.81 -2.71 1.61
CA MET A 173 6.62 -3.75 0.99
C MET A 173 5.69 -4.77 0.32
N VAL A 174 6.05 -5.20 -0.88
CA VAL A 174 5.32 -6.25 -1.62
C VAL A 174 5.99 -7.59 -1.38
N ASN A 175 5.22 -8.53 -0.88
CA ASN A 175 5.67 -9.89 -0.60
C ASN A 175 5.63 -10.77 -1.87
N PRO A 176 6.36 -11.90 -1.89
CA PRO A 176 6.37 -12.81 -3.05
C PRO A 176 5.02 -13.38 -3.44
N ASP A 177 4.07 -13.48 -2.51
CA ASP A 177 2.69 -13.92 -2.73
C ASP A 177 1.75 -12.81 -3.23
N GLY A 178 2.28 -11.59 -3.45
CA GLY A 178 1.52 -10.43 -3.88
C GLY A 178 0.78 -9.71 -2.75
N THR A 179 0.88 -10.15 -1.50
CA THR A 179 0.37 -9.38 -0.37
C THR A 179 1.24 -8.14 -0.13
N VAL A 180 0.65 -7.11 0.48
CA VAL A 180 1.37 -5.87 0.81
C VAL A 180 1.42 -5.70 2.32
N THR A 181 2.61 -5.43 2.83
CA THR A 181 2.84 -5.15 4.25
C THR A 181 3.08 -3.66 4.43
N LEU A 182 2.24 -3.00 5.25
CA LEU A 182 2.47 -1.62 5.63
C LEU A 182 3.71 -1.54 6.53
N ILE A 183 4.71 -0.77 6.09
CA ILE A 183 5.97 -0.57 6.83
C ILE A 183 5.86 0.64 7.73
N MET A 184 5.33 1.74 7.18
CA MET A 184 5.31 3.04 7.83
C MET A 184 4.15 3.88 7.29
N THR A 185 3.59 4.71 8.15
CA THR A 185 2.70 5.82 7.76
C THR A 185 3.33 7.14 8.20
N ASN A 186 3.38 8.10 7.30
CA ASN A 186 3.76 9.49 7.58
C ASN A 186 2.55 10.39 7.31
N SER A 187 2.27 11.35 8.19
CA SER A 187 1.16 12.30 8.01
C SER A 187 1.48 13.65 8.62
N ASN A 188 1.17 14.73 7.89
CA ASN A 188 1.24 16.10 8.37
C ASN A 188 -0.13 16.75 8.60
N GLY A 189 -1.21 16.01 8.24
CA GLY A 189 -2.56 16.52 8.38
C GLY A 189 -3.11 16.35 9.79
N PRO A 190 -4.09 17.18 10.19
CA PRO A 190 -4.93 16.80 11.31
C PRO A 190 -5.57 15.45 10.93
N THR A 191 -5.26 14.41 11.69
CA THR A 191 -6.10 13.22 11.70
C THR A 191 -7.54 13.71 11.82
N ASN A 192 -8.44 13.28 10.93
CA ASN A 192 -9.86 13.66 11.06
C ASN A 192 -10.26 13.52 12.51
N PRO A 193 -10.82 14.55 13.15
CA PRO A 193 -11.24 14.45 14.54
C PRO A 193 -12.14 13.22 14.66
N GLY A 194 -11.68 12.18 15.37
CA GLY A 194 -12.42 10.95 15.58
C GLY A 194 -12.04 9.73 14.71
N GLN A 195 -11.10 9.82 13.75
CA GLN A 195 -10.67 8.65 12.99
C GLN A 195 -9.20 8.32 13.28
N ILE A 196 -9.01 7.29 14.11
CA ILE A 196 -7.69 6.70 14.37
C ILE A 196 -7.44 5.63 13.32
N PHE A 197 -6.35 5.76 12.57
CA PHE A 197 -5.86 4.68 11.72
C PHE A 197 -5.18 3.63 12.60
N ASN A 198 -5.71 2.42 12.60
CA ASN A 198 -5.16 1.29 13.33
C ASN A 198 -4.47 0.33 12.35
N PRO A 199 -3.13 0.28 12.29
CA PRO A 199 -2.40 -0.52 11.31
C PRO A 199 -2.58 -2.02 11.51
N ILE A 200 -2.97 -2.46 12.71
CA ILE A 200 -3.19 -3.88 13.04
C ILE A 200 -4.67 -4.26 13.04
N ASP A 201 -5.56 -3.41 12.51
CA ASP A 201 -7.01 -3.63 12.62
C ASP A 201 -7.48 -4.94 11.97
N THR A 202 -6.83 -5.37 10.90
CA THR A 202 -7.18 -6.59 10.15
C THR A 202 -6.63 -7.87 10.75
N LEU A 203 -5.75 -7.80 11.75
CA LEU A 203 -5.15 -8.98 12.38
C LEU A 203 -6.16 -9.75 13.25
N PRO A 204 -5.95 -11.07 13.46
CA PRO A 204 -6.85 -11.92 14.26
C PRO A 204 -7.09 -11.42 15.69
N ARG A 205 -8.29 -11.69 16.23
CA ARG A 205 -8.76 -11.28 17.56
C ARG A 205 -9.31 -12.46 18.34
N LYS A 206 -8.64 -13.63 18.32
CA LYS A 206 -9.12 -14.86 18.97
C LYS A 206 -8.80 -14.90 20.47
N HIS A 207 -7.67 -14.32 20.86
CA HIS A 207 -7.25 -14.32 22.25
C HIS A 207 -8.18 -13.45 23.12
N LYS A 208 -8.43 -13.83 24.36
CA LYS A 208 -9.35 -13.12 25.29
C LYS A 208 -9.01 -11.64 25.49
N PHE A 209 -7.74 -11.27 25.37
CA PHE A 209 -7.28 -9.89 25.50
C PHE A 209 -7.21 -9.15 24.15
N SER A 210 -7.42 -9.81 23.04
CA SER A 210 -7.44 -9.15 21.73
C SER A 210 -8.69 -8.30 21.58
N GLY A 211 -8.53 -7.09 21.04
CA GLY A 211 -9.59 -6.12 20.85
C GLY A 211 -9.06 -4.69 20.86
N ASP A 212 -9.96 -3.74 20.68
CA ASP A 212 -9.67 -2.31 20.75
C ASP A 212 -10.15 -1.77 22.08
N TYR A 213 -9.27 -1.07 22.79
CA TYR A 213 -9.51 -0.45 24.08
C TYR A 213 -9.38 1.06 23.92
N THR A 214 -10.28 1.83 24.52
CA THR A 214 -10.29 3.29 24.42
C THR A 214 -10.41 3.98 25.75
N SER A 215 -9.85 5.20 25.80
CA SER A 215 -10.02 6.17 26.88
C SER A 215 -10.32 7.52 26.24
N GLY A 216 -11.60 7.76 25.90
CA GLY A 216 -12.02 8.90 25.06
C GLY A 216 -11.81 8.66 23.56
N ASP A 217 -12.08 9.70 22.75
CA ASP A 217 -12.20 9.59 21.31
C ASP A 217 -10.88 9.37 20.57
N MET A 218 -9.79 9.91 21.09
CA MET A 218 -8.48 9.95 20.43
C MET A 218 -7.41 9.10 21.12
N ASN A 219 -7.79 8.26 22.06
CA ASN A 219 -6.87 7.42 22.81
C ASN A 219 -7.24 5.96 22.65
N ILE A 220 -6.42 5.19 21.98
CA ILE A 220 -6.66 3.78 21.69
C ILE A 220 -5.44 2.92 22.04
N VAL A 221 -5.72 1.75 22.58
CA VAL A 221 -4.80 0.61 22.69
C VAL A 221 -5.44 -0.55 21.96
N SER A 222 -4.87 -0.97 20.87
CA SER A 222 -5.32 -2.14 20.11
C SER A 222 -4.41 -3.32 20.39
N ILE A 223 -5.00 -4.47 20.68
CA ILE A 223 -4.32 -5.73 20.92
C ILE A 223 -4.83 -6.75 19.91
N ARG A 224 -3.93 -7.46 19.26
CA ARG A 224 -4.21 -8.52 18.29
C ARG A 224 -3.42 -9.78 18.65
N ASP A 225 -3.86 -10.91 18.10
CA ASP A 225 -3.14 -12.16 18.29
C ASP A 225 -1.73 -12.05 17.70
N GLY A 226 -0.76 -12.60 18.41
CA GLY A 226 0.61 -12.75 17.91
C GLY A 226 0.77 -14.02 17.09
N ASP A 227 2.02 -14.35 16.72
CA ASP A 227 2.35 -15.56 15.96
C ASP A 227 2.18 -16.84 16.81
N ASP A 228 2.17 -16.71 18.11
CA ASP A 228 1.98 -17.77 19.09
C ASP A 228 1.08 -17.34 20.26
N THR A 229 0.72 -18.28 21.12
CA THR A 229 -0.16 -18.03 22.28
C THR A 229 0.47 -17.18 23.40
N LYS A 230 1.78 -16.96 23.34
CA LYS A 230 2.56 -16.20 24.33
C LYS A 230 2.88 -14.77 23.86
N SER A 231 2.50 -14.42 22.63
CA SER A 231 2.77 -13.11 22.06
C SER A 231 1.49 -12.41 21.59
N PHE A 232 1.57 -11.10 21.42
CA PHE A 232 0.51 -10.27 20.87
C PHE A 232 1.12 -9.13 20.05
N GLN A 233 0.38 -8.66 19.06
CA GLN A 233 0.66 -7.40 18.37
C GLN A 233 -0.12 -6.29 19.06
N PHE A 234 0.50 -5.12 19.19
CA PHE A 234 -0.19 -3.97 19.74
C PHE A 234 0.03 -2.69 18.92
N PHE A 235 -0.93 -1.81 19.02
CA PHE A 235 -0.86 -0.45 18.54
C PHE A 235 -1.45 0.48 19.60
N ILE A 236 -0.69 1.49 19.97
CA ILE A 236 -1.08 2.53 20.92
C ILE A 236 -1.01 3.86 20.22
N THR A 237 -2.07 4.65 20.26
CA THR A 237 -2.02 6.05 19.88
C THR A 237 -2.85 6.87 20.83
N PHE A 238 -2.40 8.07 21.11
CA PHE A 238 -3.13 9.05 21.90
C PHE A 238 -2.89 10.47 21.41
N SER A 239 -3.92 11.31 21.63
CA SER A 239 -3.86 12.75 21.45
C SER A 239 -4.59 13.41 22.58
N LYS A 240 -3.85 14.05 23.50
CA LYS A 240 -4.36 14.75 24.69
C LYS A 240 -4.07 16.25 24.55
N ASP A 241 -4.64 17.07 25.44
CA ASP A 241 -4.38 18.51 25.54
C ASP A 241 -4.57 19.23 24.20
N ASN A 242 -5.72 19.01 23.55
CA ASN A 242 -6.07 19.61 22.25
C ASN A 242 -5.00 19.33 21.17
N GLY A 243 -4.35 18.16 21.24
CA GLY A 243 -3.35 17.75 20.25
C GLY A 243 -1.90 18.17 20.58
N ASN A 244 -1.66 18.83 21.70
CA ASN A 244 -0.31 19.21 22.13
C ASN A 244 0.47 18.02 22.70
N CYS A 245 -0.23 16.99 23.16
CA CYS A 245 0.35 15.78 23.72
C CYS A 245 -0.03 14.56 22.86
N LYS A 246 0.89 14.09 22.03
CA LYS A 246 0.69 12.95 21.14
C LYS A 246 1.75 11.88 21.37
N GLY A 247 1.35 10.63 21.13
CA GLY A 247 2.26 9.50 21.08
C GLY A 247 1.66 8.39 20.23
N GLU A 248 2.53 7.68 19.51
CA GLU A 248 2.18 6.53 18.71
C GLU A 248 3.27 5.47 18.83
N LEU A 249 2.89 4.24 19.10
CA LEU A 249 3.80 3.12 19.22
C LEU A 249 3.10 1.83 18.81
N SER A 250 3.76 1.03 18.02
CA SER A 250 3.32 -0.32 17.67
C SER A 250 4.46 -1.31 17.84
N GLY A 251 4.11 -2.57 18.04
CA GLY A 251 5.12 -3.60 18.19
C GLY A 251 4.54 -4.94 18.60
N ARG A 252 5.46 -5.86 18.92
CA ARG A 252 5.15 -7.20 19.42
C ARG A 252 5.47 -7.27 20.92
N GLY A 253 4.45 -7.54 21.71
CA GLY A 253 4.57 -7.80 23.14
C GLY A 253 4.48 -9.29 23.46
N HIS A 254 4.84 -9.65 24.69
CA HIS A 254 4.77 -11.02 25.20
C HIS A 254 3.93 -11.05 26.49
N TYR A 255 3.10 -12.10 26.63
CA TYR A 255 2.41 -12.38 27.88
C TYR A 255 3.38 -12.98 28.92
N ILE A 256 3.49 -12.34 30.08
CA ILE A 256 4.42 -12.73 31.16
C ILE A 256 3.70 -13.39 32.35
N GLY A 257 2.45 -13.85 32.15
CA GLY A 257 1.62 -14.44 33.20
C GLY A 257 0.83 -13.43 34.03
N GLY A 258 -0.13 -13.91 34.88
CA GLY A 258 -0.92 -13.04 35.74
C GLY A 258 -1.72 -11.95 35.01
N ASN A 259 -2.21 -12.20 33.81
CA ASN A 259 -2.86 -11.22 32.93
C ASN A 259 -1.99 -9.99 32.66
N ARG A 260 -0.69 -10.17 32.58
CA ARG A 260 0.28 -9.13 32.26
C ARG A 260 0.93 -9.39 30.91
N GLY A 261 1.30 -8.31 30.22
CA GLY A 261 2.11 -8.33 29.02
C GLY A 261 3.21 -7.28 29.11
N GLU A 262 4.27 -7.48 28.33
CA GLU A 262 5.39 -6.57 28.27
C GLU A 262 5.89 -6.45 26.83
N TYR A 263 6.26 -5.25 26.47
CA TYR A 263 7.00 -4.92 25.25
C TYR A 263 8.34 -4.29 25.64
N LYS A 264 9.39 -4.72 24.97
CA LYS A 264 10.71 -4.07 25.00
C LYS A 264 11.19 -3.86 23.58
N ASP A 265 11.55 -2.65 23.28
CA ASP A 265 12.19 -2.32 22.01
C ASP A 265 13.60 -2.94 21.97
N LYS A 266 14.02 -3.40 20.80
CA LYS A 266 15.34 -3.99 20.60
C LYS A 266 16.43 -2.95 20.39
N GLU A 267 16.05 -1.78 19.89
CA GLU A 267 16.97 -0.73 19.44
C GLU A 267 17.02 0.48 20.38
N SER A 268 16.10 0.54 21.33
CA SER A 268 15.99 1.63 22.30
C SER A 268 15.67 1.14 23.70
N SER A 269 15.69 2.05 24.69
CA SER A 269 15.25 1.74 26.05
C SER A 269 13.73 1.71 26.22
N CYS A 270 12.95 1.88 25.13
CA CYS A 270 11.50 1.93 25.21
C CYS A 270 10.90 0.59 25.62
N GLY A 271 10.04 0.61 26.62
CA GLY A 271 9.27 -0.54 27.05
C GLY A 271 7.88 -0.14 27.54
N ILE A 272 6.92 -1.04 27.38
CA ILE A 272 5.54 -0.85 27.84
C ILE A 272 5.10 -2.07 28.62
N ALA A 273 4.59 -1.85 29.82
CA ALA A 273 3.90 -2.85 30.61
C ALA A 273 2.39 -2.76 30.37
N PHE A 274 1.76 -3.91 30.17
CA PHE A 274 0.31 -4.07 30.00
C PHE A 274 -0.25 -4.87 31.19
N GLN A 275 -1.33 -4.38 31.79
CA GLN A 275 -2.10 -5.11 32.80
C GLN A 275 -3.55 -5.24 32.32
N PHE A 276 -3.98 -6.48 32.09
CA PHE A 276 -5.33 -6.80 31.64
C PHE A 276 -6.21 -7.15 32.82
N THR A 277 -7.39 -6.54 32.93
CA THR A 277 -8.35 -6.79 34.04
C THR A 277 -9.77 -6.77 33.47
N GLY A 278 -10.36 -7.94 33.28
CA GLY A 278 -11.67 -8.06 32.65
C GLY A 278 -11.70 -7.44 31.25
N ASN A 279 -12.50 -6.41 31.08
CA ASN A 279 -12.62 -5.66 29.82
C ASN A 279 -11.75 -4.38 29.78
N ARG A 280 -10.73 -4.27 30.63
CA ARG A 280 -9.83 -3.13 30.70
C ARG A 280 -8.39 -3.55 30.46
N VAL A 281 -7.61 -2.64 29.88
CA VAL A 281 -6.15 -2.71 29.85
C VAL A 281 -5.60 -1.42 30.45
N SER A 282 -4.63 -1.55 31.35
CA SER A 282 -3.80 -0.43 31.82
C SER A 282 -2.43 -0.57 31.21
N ILE A 283 -1.88 0.53 30.71
CA ILE A 283 -0.52 0.58 30.17
C ILE A 283 0.33 1.50 31.02
N ARG A 284 1.63 1.20 31.06
CA ARG A 284 2.64 2.04 31.70
C ARG A 284 3.96 1.91 30.97
N GLU A 285 4.59 3.04 30.72
CA GLU A 285 5.95 3.12 30.18
C GLU A 285 6.94 2.61 31.25
N ILE A 286 7.82 1.67 30.88
CA ILE A 286 8.83 1.07 31.76
C ILE A 286 10.25 1.35 31.30
N GLY A 287 10.41 2.22 30.31
CA GLY A 287 11.68 2.69 29.77
C GLY A 287 11.48 4.00 29.02
N GLY A 288 12.52 4.53 28.43
CA GLY A 288 12.48 5.82 27.75
C GLY A 288 11.91 5.75 26.34
N CYS A 289 10.61 6.01 26.17
CA CYS A 289 9.93 5.99 24.86
C CYS A 289 9.89 7.38 24.16
N GLY A 290 10.81 8.28 24.46
CA GLY A 290 10.80 9.66 23.95
C GLY A 290 10.82 9.81 22.43
N ALA A 291 11.30 8.80 21.69
CA ALA A 291 11.29 8.78 20.24
C ALA A 291 9.87 8.61 19.64
N TYR A 292 8.92 8.10 20.42
CA TYR A 292 7.57 7.74 19.99
C TYR A 292 6.48 8.68 20.50
N ARG A 293 6.85 9.73 21.25
CA ARG A 293 5.92 10.64 21.89
C ARG A 293 6.50 12.01 22.16
N GLY A 294 5.66 12.98 22.46
CA GLY A 294 6.10 14.28 22.97
C GLY A 294 6.81 14.15 24.34
N ILE A 295 7.71 15.07 24.65
CA ILE A 295 8.62 15.01 25.81
C ILE A 295 7.88 14.76 27.15
N LYS A 296 6.72 15.38 27.36
CA LYS A 296 5.92 15.28 28.59
C LYS A 296 4.70 14.33 28.46
N CYS A 297 4.64 13.53 27.38
CA CYS A 297 3.47 12.73 27.00
C CYS A 297 3.75 11.24 27.17
N PHE A 298 3.58 10.71 28.36
CA PHE A 298 3.90 9.30 28.64
C PHE A 298 2.83 8.33 28.13
N PHE A 299 3.27 7.11 27.73
CA PHE A 299 2.39 5.98 27.46
C PHE A 299 1.87 5.39 28.77
N GLU A 300 0.82 5.98 29.31
CA GLU A 300 0.21 5.55 30.56
C GLU A 300 -1.31 5.79 30.57
N GLY A 301 -2.00 4.97 31.34
CA GLY A 301 -3.45 5.12 31.56
C GLY A 301 -4.22 3.81 31.46
N GLY A 302 -5.51 3.92 31.75
CA GLY A 302 -6.47 2.82 31.69
C GLY A 302 -7.42 2.99 30.50
N PHE A 303 -7.69 1.89 29.79
CA PHE A 303 -8.51 1.86 28.58
C PHE A 303 -9.56 0.76 28.73
N THR A 304 -10.77 1.00 28.24
CA THR A 304 -11.89 0.06 28.26
C THR A 304 -12.13 -0.54 26.89
N LYS A 305 -12.33 -1.86 26.82
CA LYS A 305 -12.56 -2.61 25.58
C LYS A 305 -13.84 -2.13 24.90
N LYS A 306 -13.73 -1.78 23.62
CA LYS A 306 -14.90 -1.47 22.79
C LYS A 306 -15.71 -2.76 22.57
N MET A 307 -17.00 -2.71 22.84
CA MET A 307 -17.91 -3.79 22.49
C MET A 307 -18.15 -3.77 20.98
N GLU A 308 -17.83 -4.84 20.28
CA GLU A 308 -18.19 -4.98 18.88
C GLU A 308 -19.72 -5.03 18.75
N LYS A 309 -20.29 -4.10 17.98
CA LYS A 309 -21.71 -4.18 17.63
C LYS A 309 -21.92 -5.48 16.85
N LYS A 310 -22.63 -6.45 17.41
CA LYS A 310 -23.05 -7.64 16.66
C LYS A 310 -23.73 -7.18 15.40
N LYS A 311 -23.16 -7.50 14.22
CA LYS A 311 -23.86 -7.32 12.96
C LYS A 311 -25.13 -8.16 13.04
N LYS A 312 -26.29 -7.50 13.09
CA LYS A 312 -27.56 -8.20 12.90
C LYS A 312 -27.46 -8.90 11.54
N LYS A 313 -27.59 -10.23 11.58
CA LYS A 313 -27.73 -11.08 10.38
C LYS A 313 -28.99 -10.72 9.61
#